data_675c7e2dafbe68306d7f4707328626bc
#
_entry.id   675c7e2dafbe68306d7f4707328626bc
#
_cell.length_a   1.000
_cell.length_b   1.000
_cell.length_c   1.000
_cell.angle_alpha   90.00
_cell.angle_beta   90.00
_cell.angle_gamma   90.00
#
_symmetry.space_group_name_H-M   'P 1'
#
loop_
_entity.id
_entity.type
_entity.pdbx_description
1 polymer ?
#
loop_
_entity_poly.entity_id
_entity_poly.type
_entity_poly.pdbx_seq_one_letter_code
_entity_poly.pdbx_strand_id
1 'polypeptide(L)'
;MVHNIELHPGKGGQLVRSAGAAAQLMAKEGKYATLRLPSGEMRMVPLYCRATVGVIGNIDHNLINYGKAGRIRNMGIRPHVRGSVMNPNDHPHGGGEGKAPVGRPGPSTPWGKPALGYKTRKKKASDKLIVRRRGGKK
;
A
#
# COMPACT_ATOMS: atom_id res chain seq x y z
N MET A 1 -20.18 3.51 5.97
CA MET A 1 -19.00 3.30 5.10
C MET A 1 -18.76 4.55 4.30
N VAL A 2 -17.48 4.94 4.15
CA VAL A 2 -17.05 6.13 3.41
C VAL A 2 -15.80 5.81 2.58
N HIS A 3 -15.59 6.54 1.49
CA HIS A 3 -14.41 6.41 0.64
C HIS A 3 -13.99 7.75 0.07
N ASN A 4 -12.91 7.80 -0.69
CA ASN A 4 -12.37 9.01 -1.30
C ASN A 4 -12.20 10.15 -0.29
N ILE A 5 -11.48 9.88 0.80
CA ILE A 5 -11.42 10.72 1.99
C ILE A 5 -10.27 11.73 1.87
N GLU A 6 -10.55 12.98 2.18
CA GLU A 6 -9.53 14.02 2.28
C GLU A 6 -8.67 13.85 3.53
N LEU A 7 -7.39 14.20 3.44
CA LEU A 7 -6.48 14.34 4.57
C LEU A 7 -6.38 15.78 5.08
N HIS A 8 -6.61 16.73 4.20
CA HIS A 8 -6.65 18.16 4.48
C HIS A 8 -7.89 18.74 3.79
N PRO A 9 -8.65 19.61 4.46
CA PRO A 9 -9.83 20.22 3.87
C PRO A 9 -9.54 20.91 2.55
N GLY A 10 -10.34 20.65 1.52
CA GLY A 10 -10.22 21.26 0.20
C GLY A 10 -9.11 20.74 -0.71
N LYS A 11 -8.27 19.79 -0.24
CA LYS A 11 -7.18 19.23 -1.06
C LYS A 11 -7.64 18.14 -2.03
N GLY A 12 -8.84 17.61 -1.85
CA GLY A 12 -9.35 16.47 -2.60
C GLY A 12 -9.07 15.12 -1.95
N GLY A 13 -9.82 14.11 -2.33
CA GLY A 13 -9.74 12.77 -1.75
C GLY A 13 -8.41 12.09 -2.02
N GLN A 14 -7.81 11.52 -0.97
CA GLN A 14 -6.50 10.87 -1.03
C GLN A 14 -6.52 9.45 -0.46
N LEU A 15 -7.41 9.13 0.49
CA LEU A 15 -7.51 7.82 1.12
C LEU A 15 -8.70 7.03 0.58
N VAL A 16 -8.56 5.69 0.60
CA VAL A 16 -9.63 4.73 0.27
C VAL A 16 -10.21 5.02 -1.11
N ARG A 17 -9.37 4.82 -2.15
CA ARG A 17 -9.72 5.12 -3.55
C ARG A 17 -9.64 3.91 -4.48
N SER A 18 -9.10 2.78 -4.02
CA SER A 18 -8.99 1.57 -4.84
C SER A 18 -10.33 0.86 -5.00
N ALA A 19 -10.43 0.05 -6.06
CA ALA A 19 -11.62 -0.73 -6.38
C ALA A 19 -12.11 -1.55 -5.18
N GLY A 20 -13.41 -1.51 -4.89
CA GLY A 20 -14.04 -2.22 -3.79
C GLY A 20 -13.69 -1.72 -2.38
N ALA A 21 -12.86 -0.69 -2.26
CA ALA A 21 -12.44 -0.20 -0.94
C ALA A 21 -13.49 0.67 -0.26
N ALA A 22 -13.56 0.55 1.06
CA ALA A 22 -14.34 1.43 1.93
C ALA A 22 -13.68 1.51 3.30
N ALA A 23 -13.82 2.64 3.98
CA ALA A 23 -13.46 2.83 5.37
C ALA A 23 -14.73 2.96 6.23
N GLN A 24 -14.60 2.61 7.50
CA GLN A 24 -15.68 2.76 8.47
C GLN A 24 -15.45 4.03 9.30
N LEU A 25 -16.44 4.89 9.35
CA LEU A 25 -16.46 6.00 10.29
C LEU A 25 -16.83 5.45 11.68
N MET A 26 -15.91 5.55 12.63
CA MET A 26 -16.06 5.00 13.97
C MET A 26 -16.64 6.03 14.95
N ALA A 27 -16.08 7.23 14.97
CA ALA A 27 -16.48 8.30 15.89
C ALA A 27 -16.20 9.68 15.29
N LYS A 28 -16.90 10.68 15.80
CA LYS A 28 -16.65 12.11 15.57
C LYS A 28 -16.48 12.75 16.94
N GLU A 29 -15.26 13.19 17.26
CA GLU A 29 -14.94 13.73 18.59
C GLU A 29 -14.11 15.00 18.45
N GLY A 30 -14.56 16.08 19.07
CA GLY A 30 -13.91 17.37 19.03
C GLY A 30 -13.69 17.87 17.59
N LYS A 31 -12.43 18.01 17.20
CA LYS A 31 -12.03 18.53 15.87
C LYS A 31 -11.73 17.39 14.86
N TYR A 32 -11.88 16.13 15.25
CA TYR A 32 -11.46 14.97 14.45
C TYR A 32 -12.56 13.93 14.29
N ALA A 33 -12.49 13.23 13.15
CA ALA A 33 -13.24 12.01 12.89
C ALA A 33 -12.27 10.82 12.90
N THR A 34 -12.61 9.77 13.64
CA THR A 34 -11.83 8.52 13.68
C THR A 34 -12.34 7.56 12.65
N LEU A 35 -11.45 7.11 11.78
CA LEU A 35 -11.72 6.19 10.68
C LEU A 35 -10.98 4.88 10.89
N ARG A 36 -11.65 3.76 10.61
CA ARG A 36 -11.02 2.45 10.42
C ARG A 36 -10.81 2.22 8.93
N LEU A 37 -9.54 2.21 8.52
CA LEU A 37 -9.13 2.02 7.14
C LEU A 37 -9.22 0.53 6.72
N PRO A 38 -9.26 0.22 5.41
CA PRO A 38 -9.25 -1.16 4.91
C PRO A 38 -8.05 -1.99 5.40
N SER A 39 -6.92 -1.34 5.69
CA SER A 39 -5.73 -1.99 6.27
C SER A 39 -5.88 -2.41 7.73
N GLY A 40 -6.97 -2.00 8.41
CA GLY A 40 -7.17 -2.16 9.85
C GLY A 40 -6.57 -1.04 10.71
N GLU A 41 -5.85 -0.08 10.12
CA GLU A 41 -5.34 1.10 10.83
C GLU A 41 -6.51 2.00 11.25
N MET A 42 -6.48 2.46 12.49
CA MET A 42 -7.40 3.49 12.99
C MET A 42 -6.70 4.83 12.96
N ARG A 43 -7.28 5.77 12.23
CA ARG A 43 -6.68 7.08 12.00
C ARG A 43 -7.70 8.20 12.18
N MET A 44 -7.23 9.31 12.72
CA MET A 44 -7.99 10.55 12.82
C MET A 44 -7.76 11.42 11.58
N VAL A 45 -8.83 12.06 11.12
CA VAL A 45 -8.80 13.12 10.10
C VAL A 45 -9.57 14.33 10.61
N PRO A 46 -9.22 15.56 10.20
CA PRO A 46 -9.98 16.74 10.57
C PRO A 46 -11.46 16.61 10.19
N LEU A 47 -12.36 17.08 11.01
CA LEU A 47 -13.80 16.91 10.83
C LEU A 47 -14.32 17.61 9.55
N TYR A 48 -13.66 18.68 9.12
CA TYR A 48 -14.00 19.43 7.91
C TYR A 48 -13.54 18.73 6.59
N CYS A 49 -12.81 17.62 6.69
CA CYS A 49 -12.44 16.82 5.52
C CYS A 49 -13.67 16.20 4.88
N ARG A 50 -13.76 16.29 3.57
CA ARG A 50 -14.84 15.68 2.79
C ARG A 50 -14.54 14.21 2.52
N ALA A 51 -15.61 13.42 2.41
CA ALA A 51 -15.57 12.02 2.00
C ALA A 51 -16.85 11.70 1.24
N THR A 52 -16.79 10.66 0.41
CA THR A 52 -17.97 10.14 -0.30
C THR A 52 -18.57 9.01 0.51
N VAL A 53 -19.89 9.01 0.66
CA VAL A 53 -20.63 7.94 1.36
C VAL A 53 -20.76 6.73 0.42
N GLY A 54 -20.52 5.54 0.95
CA GLY A 54 -20.65 4.28 0.23
C GLY A 54 -19.32 3.53 0.06
N VAL A 55 -19.29 2.63 -0.92
CA VAL A 55 -18.15 1.77 -1.28
C VAL A 55 -17.77 2.05 -2.73
N ILE A 56 -16.50 1.95 -3.06
CA ILE A 56 -16.04 2.10 -4.45
C ILE A 56 -16.49 0.87 -5.25
N GLY A 57 -16.95 1.09 -6.47
CA GLY A 57 -17.36 0.04 -7.39
C GLY A 57 -16.20 -0.86 -7.86
N ASN A 58 -16.49 -1.73 -8.83
CA ASN A 58 -15.54 -2.69 -9.40
C ASN A 58 -14.94 -3.64 -8.34
N ILE A 59 -15.78 -4.20 -7.50
CA ILE A 59 -15.40 -5.06 -6.36
C ILE A 59 -14.59 -6.27 -6.82
N ASP A 60 -14.92 -6.83 -7.98
CA ASP A 60 -14.29 -8.03 -8.53
C ASP A 60 -12.95 -7.77 -9.25
N HIS A 61 -12.43 -6.54 -9.18
CA HIS A 61 -11.18 -6.19 -9.86
C HIS A 61 -10.01 -7.13 -9.52
N ASN A 62 -9.92 -7.58 -8.28
CA ASN A 62 -8.87 -8.49 -7.83
C ASN A 62 -9.03 -9.94 -8.33
N LEU A 63 -10.22 -10.29 -8.83
CA LEU A 63 -10.52 -11.62 -9.35
C LEU A 63 -10.23 -11.74 -10.85
N ILE A 64 -9.89 -10.65 -11.53
CA ILE A 64 -9.64 -10.62 -12.96
C ILE A 64 -8.36 -11.39 -13.28
N ASN A 65 -8.49 -12.42 -14.13
CA ASN A 65 -7.35 -13.12 -14.71
C ASN A 65 -7.09 -12.58 -16.11
N TYR A 66 -5.96 -11.94 -16.31
CA TYR A 66 -5.57 -11.37 -17.60
C TYR A 66 -5.15 -12.45 -18.64
N GLY A 67 -4.83 -13.65 -18.20
CA GLY A 67 -4.54 -14.82 -19.03
C GLY A 67 -3.21 -14.78 -19.75
N LYS A 68 -2.77 -13.64 -20.25
CA LYS A 68 -1.49 -13.51 -20.99
C LYS A 68 -0.77 -12.19 -20.69
N ALA A 69 0.55 -12.23 -20.77
CA ALA A 69 1.41 -11.07 -20.52
C ALA A 69 1.13 -9.88 -21.46
N GLY A 70 0.70 -10.13 -22.68
CA GLY A 70 0.38 -9.09 -23.65
C GLY A 70 -0.75 -8.17 -23.21
N ARG A 71 -1.75 -8.65 -22.46
CA ARG A 71 -2.81 -7.79 -21.92
C ARG A 71 -2.26 -6.79 -20.91
N ILE A 72 -1.36 -7.24 -20.03
CA ILE A 72 -0.70 -6.37 -19.03
C ILE A 72 0.17 -5.33 -19.76
N ARG A 73 0.89 -5.73 -20.82
CA ARG A 73 1.68 -4.80 -21.64
C ARG A 73 0.81 -3.75 -22.33
N ASN A 74 -0.34 -4.12 -22.84
CA ASN A 74 -1.29 -3.19 -23.46
C ASN A 74 -1.91 -2.19 -22.48
N MET A 75 -1.90 -2.51 -21.16
CA MET A 75 -2.27 -1.59 -20.09
C MET A 75 -1.16 -0.59 -19.73
N GLY A 76 -0.03 -0.60 -20.43
CA GLY A 76 1.12 0.26 -20.18
C GLY A 76 2.05 -0.22 -19.06
N ILE A 77 1.82 -1.40 -18.49
CA ILE A 77 2.64 -1.94 -17.41
C ILE A 77 3.85 -2.68 -18.01
N ARG A 78 5.05 -2.21 -17.68
CA ARG A 78 6.29 -2.88 -18.11
C ARG A 78 6.54 -4.17 -17.31
N PRO A 79 7.24 -5.17 -17.91
CA PRO A 79 7.64 -6.37 -17.19
C PRO A 79 8.50 -6.05 -15.96
N HIS A 80 8.30 -6.80 -14.90
CA HIS A 80 9.10 -6.72 -13.69
C HIS A 80 10.18 -7.80 -13.69
N VAL A 81 11.46 -7.38 -13.71
CA VAL A 81 12.61 -8.28 -13.75
C VAL A 81 13.03 -8.63 -12.31
N ARG A 82 13.24 -9.92 -12.04
CA ARG A 82 13.74 -10.42 -10.75
C ARG A 82 15.21 -10.11 -10.59
N GLY A 83 15.67 -9.81 -9.38
CA GLY A 83 17.09 -9.58 -9.10
C GLY A 83 17.99 -10.79 -9.39
N SER A 84 17.48 -12.02 -9.23
CA SER A 84 18.23 -13.26 -9.47
C SER A 84 18.60 -13.51 -10.95
N VAL A 85 17.98 -12.81 -11.89
CA VAL A 85 18.32 -12.91 -13.34
C VAL A 85 19.19 -11.75 -13.80
N MET A 86 19.58 -10.87 -12.92
CA MET A 86 20.48 -9.75 -13.17
C MET A 86 21.94 -10.16 -12.93
N ASN A 87 22.87 -9.32 -13.38
CA ASN A 87 24.28 -9.49 -13.08
C ASN A 87 24.61 -9.12 -11.63
N PRO A 88 25.75 -9.60 -11.06
CA PRO A 88 26.12 -9.29 -9.67
C PRO A 88 26.30 -7.80 -9.39
N ASN A 89 26.66 -6.99 -10.38
CA ASN A 89 26.80 -5.53 -10.27
C ASN A 89 25.43 -4.79 -10.25
N ASP A 90 24.36 -5.45 -10.74
CA ASP A 90 23.03 -4.83 -10.86
C ASP A 90 22.14 -5.12 -9.66
N HIS A 91 22.33 -6.26 -9.02
CA HIS A 91 21.50 -6.67 -7.88
C HIS A 91 22.26 -7.60 -6.91
N PRO A 92 22.04 -7.49 -5.59
CA PRO A 92 22.62 -8.40 -4.59
C PRO A 92 22.30 -9.89 -4.79
N HIS A 93 21.21 -10.21 -5.51
CA HIS A 93 20.83 -11.58 -5.87
C HIS A 93 21.36 -12.01 -7.24
N GLY A 94 22.09 -11.15 -7.93
CA GLY A 94 22.59 -11.41 -9.27
C GLY A 94 23.76 -12.38 -9.28
N GLY A 95 24.01 -12.94 -10.48
CA GLY A 95 25.10 -13.88 -10.71
C GLY A 95 24.74 -15.32 -10.43
N GLY A 96 25.73 -16.20 -10.56
CA GLY A 96 25.59 -17.65 -10.45
C GLY A 96 25.27 -18.31 -11.77
N GLU A 97 25.30 -19.65 -11.77
CA GLU A 97 25.02 -20.48 -12.93
C GLU A 97 23.61 -21.07 -12.87
N GLY A 98 22.92 -21.08 -14.03
CA GLY A 98 21.57 -21.62 -14.14
C GLY A 98 20.55 -20.87 -13.26
N LYS A 99 19.72 -21.61 -12.55
CA LYS A 99 18.76 -21.06 -11.55
C LYS A 99 19.42 -20.89 -10.18
N ALA A 100 20.29 -19.89 -10.06
CA ALA A 100 20.96 -19.62 -8.80
C ALA A 100 19.95 -19.20 -7.70
N PRO A 101 20.16 -19.64 -6.44
CA PRO A 101 19.38 -19.19 -5.30
C PRO A 101 19.71 -17.73 -4.93
N VAL A 102 18.97 -17.18 -3.99
CA VAL A 102 19.18 -15.81 -3.47
C VAL A 102 20.61 -15.65 -2.88
N GLY A 103 21.20 -16.74 -2.34
CA GLY A 103 22.56 -16.76 -1.80
C GLY A 103 22.79 -15.91 -0.54
N ARG A 104 21.71 -15.52 0.16
CA ARG A 104 21.73 -14.68 1.36
C ARG A 104 20.73 -15.21 2.38
N PRO A 105 20.90 -14.90 3.69
CA PRO A 105 19.95 -15.32 4.74
C PRO A 105 18.51 -14.85 4.50
N GLY A 106 18.33 -13.79 3.72
CA GLY A 106 17.01 -13.27 3.35
C GLY A 106 17.07 -12.43 2.08
N PRO A 107 15.90 -12.16 1.47
CA PRO A 107 15.83 -11.35 0.26
C PRO A 107 16.27 -9.91 0.53
N SER A 108 16.96 -9.32 -0.43
CA SER A 108 17.46 -7.95 -0.38
C SER A 108 16.85 -7.09 -1.51
N THR A 109 16.76 -5.80 -1.26
CA THR A 109 16.44 -4.81 -2.29
C THR A 109 17.64 -4.60 -3.21
N PRO A 110 17.48 -3.94 -4.39
CA PRO A 110 18.62 -3.59 -5.26
C PRO A 110 19.73 -2.81 -4.54
N TRP A 111 19.40 -2.09 -3.49
CA TRP A 111 20.34 -1.30 -2.68
C TRP A 111 20.89 -2.03 -1.44
N GLY A 112 20.67 -3.34 -1.34
CA GLY A 112 21.23 -4.18 -0.28
C GLY A 112 20.48 -4.17 1.05
N LYS A 113 19.35 -3.50 1.17
CA LYS A 113 18.52 -3.50 2.39
C LYS A 113 17.61 -4.75 2.40
N PRO A 114 17.21 -5.25 3.60
CA PRO A 114 16.21 -6.32 3.68
C PRO A 114 14.92 -5.95 2.93
N ALA A 115 14.43 -6.85 2.07
CA ALA A 115 13.27 -6.59 1.24
C ALA A 115 11.94 -6.84 1.97
N LEU A 116 11.88 -7.81 2.88
CA LEU A 116 10.67 -8.21 3.59
C LEU A 116 10.76 -7.87 5.08
N GLY A 117 9.67 -7.37 5.64
CA GLY A 117 9.54 -7.10 7.08
C GLY A 117 10.30 -5.86 7.58
N TYR A 118 11.10 -5.22 6.76
CA TYR A 118 11.84 -4.02 7.16
C TYR A 118 10.93 -2.80 7.27
N LYS A 119 10.92 -2.16 8.44
CA LYS A 119 10.14 -0.96 8.69
C LYS A 119 10.77 0.26 8.02
N THR A 120 10.22 0.69 6.88
CA THR A 120 10.72 1.86 6.13
C THR A 120 10.12 3.18 6.57
N ARG A 121 8.95 3.18 7.22
CA ARG A 121 8.31 4.40 7.70
C ARG A 121 9.10 5.01 8.86
N LYS A 122 9.63 6.21 8.67
CA LYS A 122 10.25 7.04 9.72
C LYS A 122 9.17 7.75 10.55
N LYS A 123 9.55 8.33 11.71
CA LYS A 123 8.67 9.22 12.48
C LYS A 123 8.23 10.41 11.62
N LYS A 124 6.94 10.70 11.63
CA LYS A 124 6.31 11.82 10.91
C LYS A 124 5.34 12.55 11.82
N ALA A 125 5.10 13.82 11.56
CA ALA A 125 4.10 14.63 12.29
C ALA A 125 2.71 13.96 12.30
N SER A 126 2.36 13.26 11.20
CA SER A 126 1.10 12.52 11.08
C SER A 126 0.95 11.31 12.02
N ASP A 127 2.01 10.92 12.74
CA ASP A 127 1.93 9.80 13.70
C ASP A 127 1.01 10.12 14.88
N LYS A 128 0.83 11.40 15.21
CA LYS A 128 -0.14 11.89 16.23
C LYS A 128 -1.60 11.58 15.86
N LEU A 129 -1.88 11.44 14.57
CA LEU A 129 -3.22 11.15 14.04
C LEU A 129 -3.52 9.65 13.94
N ILE A 130 -2.55 8.78 14.21
CA ILE A 130 -2.73 7.33 14.16
C ILE A 130 -3.04 6.83 15.57
N VAL A 131 -4.29 6.42 15.79
CA VAL A 131 -4.75 5.86 17.07
C VAL A 131 -4.26 4.42 17.24
N ARG A 132 -4.38 3.61 16.18
CA ARG A 132 -3.96 2.21 16.19
C ARG A 132 -3.36 1.83 14.84
N ARG A 133 -2.16 1.27 14.85
CA ARG A 133 -1.49 0.78 13.64
C ARG A 133 -2.01 -0.58 13.20
N ARG A 134 -1.85 -0.89 11.92
CA ARG A 134 -2.08 -2.23 11.37
C ARG A 134 -1.18 -3.24 12.10
N GLY A 135 -1.77 -4.33 12.63
CA GLY A 135 -1.03 -5.38 13.33
C GLY A 135 -0.45 -4.99 14.70
N GLY A 136 -0.75 -3.80 15.20
CA GLY A 136 -0.40 -3.42 16.57
C GLY A 136 -1.18 -4.25 17.58
N LYS A 137 -0.48 -5.08 18.37
CA LYS A 137 -1.02 -5.54 19.65
C LYS A 137 -1.29 -4.30 20.50
N LYS A 138 -2.40 -4.33 21.27
CA LYS A 138 -2.65 -3.34 22.31
C LYS A 138 -1.46 -3.27 23.27
#